data_690667b422232e0c295be1e00ef9841f
#
_entry.id   690667b422232e0c295be1e00ef9841f
#
_cell.length_a   1.000
_cell.length_b   1.000
_cell.length_c   1.000
_cell.angle_alpha   90.00
_cell.angle_beta   90.00
_cell.angle_gamma   90.00
#
_symmetry.space_group_name_H-M   'P 1'
#
loop_
_entity.id
_entity.type
_entity.pdbx_description
1 polymer ?
#
loop_
_entity_poly.entity_id
_entity_poly.type
_entity_poly.pdbx_seq_one_letter_code
_entity_poly.pdbx_strand_id
1 'polypeptide(L)'
;GGQIFRDMLAEAGQNEKVLTPVKGWSLKRVAGMSGGKMTDDMIADMVQKANSDRPASSGGASLDPAASSVRDGEHLDDVGAKGSVEVARPVAEAAEWVEKITEDRFSGKTVIVTGAGSGIGRATASRIAREGGRVIAVDISLERLEEFKSSLPELNIEVVAGDIASDENVAQIIQTAGEKIDALANIAGIMDNMTPVHEVSDEVWSRVMNVNVVGTMKLMRAIVPKMLSQQSGSIVNITSEAGLRGSAAGAAYTASKHAVIGLTKSSAFAYTGTGIRVNAVAPGGVATNIEAKFDSPLFLDRFGVASAVMPAPTTADVLAASITFLLSDDSVNINGAILPSDGGWSAV
;
A
#
# COMPACT_ATOMS: atom_id res chain seq x y z
N GLY A 1 -16.62 -25.33 10.72
CA GLY A 1 -16.45 -24.22 9.73
C GLY A 1 -15.89 -24.70 8.38
N GLY A 2 -14.85 -25.55 8.38
CA GLY A 2 -14.20 -25.98 7.14
C GLY A 2 -15.06 -26.86 6.22
N GLN A 3 -15.97 -27.64 6.75
CA GLN A 3 -16.85 -28.49 5.93
C GLN A 3 -17.91 -27.66 5.22
N ILE A 4 -18.54 -26.73 5.90
CA ILE A 4 -19.57 -25.83 5.34
C ILE A 4 -19.03 -25.03 4.17
N PHE A 5 -17.76 -24.59 4.28
CA PHE A 5 -17.09 -23.85 3.19
C PHE A 5 -16.79 -24.74 1.98
N ARG A 6 -16.45 -26.02 2.21
CA ARG A 6 -16.28 -27.02 1.15
C ARG A 6 -17.58 -27.30 0.38
N ASP A 7 -18.67 -27.42 1.10
CA ASP A 7 -19.98 -27.68 0.52
C ASP A 7 -20.45 -26.51 -0.35
N MET A 8 -20.23 -25.27 0.09
CA MET A 8 -20.54 -24.07 -0.69
C MET A 8 -19.68 -23.94 -1.96
N LEU A 9 -18.39 -24.31 -1.90
CA LEU A 9 -17.52 -24.31 -3.09
C LEU A 9 -17.95 -25.38 -4.09
N ALA A 10 -18.37 -26.54 -3.62
CA ALA A 10 -18.91 -27.60 -4.47
C ALA A 10 -20.21 -27.16 -5.17
N GLU A 11 -21.12 -26.45 -4.45
CA GLU A 11 -22.32 -25.85 -5.03
C GLU A 11 -22.01 -24.77 -6.08
N ALA A 12 -20.90 -24.02 -5.89
CA ALA A 12 -20.43 -23.01 -6.84
C ALA A 12 -19.57 -23.61 -7.99
N GLY A 13 -19.44 -24.93 -8.09
CA GLY A 13 -18.63 -25.61 -9.11
C GLY A 13 -17.12 -25.43 -8.96
N GLN A 14 -16.65 -25.05 -7.78
CA GLN A 14 -15.25 -24.79 -7.44
C GLN A 14 -14.70 -25.93 -6.56
N ASN A 15 -13.41 -26.21 -6.62
CA ASN A 15 -12.78 -27.25 -5.79
C ASN A 15 -11.94 -26.62 -4.64
N GLU A 16 -11.60 -27.44 -3.62
CA GLU A 16 -10.86 -27.02 -2.43
C GLU A 16 -9.50 -26.35 -2.71
N LYS A 17 -8.90 -26.57 -3.87
CA LYS A 17 -7.60 -25.98 -4.22
C LYS A 17 -7.68 -24.45 -4.31
N VAL A 18 -8.86 -23.90 -4.59
CA VAL A 18 -9.11 -22.45 -4.60
C VAL A 18 -8.92 -21.83 -3.21
N LEU A 19 -9.09 -22.61 -2.13
CA LEU A 19 -8.94 -22.14 -0.75
C LEU A 19 -7.51 -22.24 -0.22
N THR A 20 -6.61 -22.93 -0.91
CA THR A 20 -5.23 -23.13 -0.42
C THR A 20 -4.54 -21.82 -0.06
N PRO A 21 -4.67 -20.72 -0.83
CA PRO A 21 -4.04 -19.44 -0.52
C PRO A 21 -4.67 -18.71 0.69
N VAL A 22 -5.90 -19.05 1.05
CA VAL A 22 -6.66 -18.37 2.11
C VAL A 22 -6.91 -19.26 3.34
N LYS A 23 -6.31 -20.45 3.37
CA LYS A 23 -6.41 -21.37 4.49
C LYS A 23 -5.81 -20.75 5.74
N GLY A 24 -6.62 -20.52 6.76
CA GLY A 24 -6.22 -19.82 7.98
C GLY A 24 -6.62 -18.33 8.05
N TRP A 25 -7.20 -17.78 6.98
CA TRP A 25 -7.74 -16.42 7.03
C TRP A 25 -9.12 -16.37 7.68
N SER A 26 -9.44 -15.22 8.29
CA SER A 26 -10.80 -15.00 8.80
C SER A 26 -11.80 -14.84 7.63
N LEU A 27 -13.05 -15.26 7.82
CA LEU A 27 -14.13 -15.09 6.82
C LEU A 27 -14.29 -13.63 6.39
N LYS A 28 -14.18 -12.68 7.34
CA LYS A 28 -14.24 -11.24 7.06
C LYS A 28 -13.12 -10.77 6.15
N ARG A 29 -11.91 -11.35 6.28
CA ARG A 29 -10.77 -11.05 5.41
C ARG A 29 -10.98 -11.60 3.99
N VAL A 30 -11.50 -12.80 3.88
CA VAL A 30 -11.84 -13.41 2.58
C VAL A 30 -12.94 -12.61 1.87
N ALA A 31 -13.92 -12.13 2.62
CA ALA A 31 -14.99 -11.29 2.08
C ALA A 31 -14.51 -9.95 1.54
N GLY A 32 -13.61 -9.27 2.26
CA GLY A 32 -13.03 -8.01 1.79
C GLY A 32 -12.27 -8.15 0.45
N MET A 33 -11.77 -9.34 0.13
CA MET A 33 -11.08 -9.64 -1.12
C MET A 33 -11.99 -10.19 -2.22
N SER A 34 -13.25 -10.45 -1.92
CA SER A 34 -14.21 -11.04 -2.86
C SER A 34 -14.81 -10.06 -3.89
N GLY A 35 -14.38 -8.77 -3.85
CA GLY A 35 -14.94 -7.74 -4.72
C GLY A 35 -16.45 -7.54 -4.53
N GLY A 36 -16.96 -7.69 -3.31
CA GLY A 36 -18.39 -7.55 -2.97
C GLY A 36 -19.25 -8.79 -3.26
N LYS A 37 -18.64 -9.90 -3.71
CA LYS A 37 -19.36 -11.16 -3.95
C LYS A 37 -19.74 -11.91 -2.66
N MET A 38 -19.13 -11.57 -1.53
CA MET A 38 -19.42 -12.12 -0.21
C MET A 38 -19.86 -10.96 0.71
N THR A 39 -21.15 -10.94 1.05
CA THR A 39 -21.75 -9.87 1.88
C THR A 39 -21.59 -10.17 3.37
N ASP A 40 -21.72 -9.14 4.22
CA ASP A 40 -21.66 -9.30 5.69
C ASP A 40 -22.77 -10.24 6.19
N ASP A 41 -23.94 -10.24 5.56
CA ASP A 41 -25.05 -11.14 5.90
C ASP A 41 -24.70 -12.62 5.59
N MET A 42 -24.00 -12.87 4.48
CA MET A 42 -23.50 -14.23 4.15
C MET A 42 -22.47 -14.70 5.16
N ILE A 43 -21.64 -13.80 5.67
CA ILE A 43 -20.65 -14.11 6.71
C ILE A 43 -21.35 -14.43 8.03
N ALA A 44 -22.33 -13.63 8.42
CA ALA A 44 -23.12 -13.84 9.64
C ALA A 44 -23.85 -15.20 9.62
N ASP A 45 -24.45 -15.56 8.50
CA ASP A 45 -25.12 -16.87 8.32
C ASP A 45 -24.13 -18.05 8.42
N MET A 46 -22.94 -17.92 7.81
CA MET A 46 -21.88 -18.92 7.92
C MET A 46 -21.36 -19.10 9.35
N VAL A 47 -21.19 -18.00 10.09
CA VAL A 47 -20.76 -18.03 11.49
C VAL A 47 -21.83 -18.67 12.37
N GLN A 48 -23.08 -18.36 12.14
CA GLN A 48 -24.21 -18.93 12.87
C GLN A 48 -24.33 -20.44 12.62
N LYS A 49 -24.23 -20.90 11.37
CA LYS A 49 -24.22 -22.32 11.02
C LYS A 49 -23.02 -23.06 11.63
N ALA A 50 -21.84 -22.44 11.63
CA ALA A 50 -20.63 -23.04 12.22
C ALA A 50 -20.72 -23.18 13.75
N ASN A 51 -21.46 -22.31 14.43
CA ASN A 51 -21.67 -22.35 15.87
C ASN A 51 -22.80 -23.32 16.28
N SER A 52 -23.78 -23.57 15.44
CA SER A 52 -24.86 -24.55 15.70
C SER A 52 -24.39 -26.01 15.68
N ASP A 53 -23.30 -26.31 14.99
CA ASP A 53 -22.71 -27.65 14.87
C ASP A 53 -21.69 -28.00 15.97
N ARG A 54 -21.55 -27.17 16.99
CA ARG A 54 -20.56 -27.38 18.07
C ARG A 54 -21.21 -28.12 19.24
N PRO A 55 -20.81 -29.35 19.59
CA PRO A 55 -21.30 -30.01 20.79
C PRO A 55 -20.81 -29.27 22.05
N ALA A 56 -21.68 -29.06 23.01
CA ALA A 56 -21.39 -28.45 24.30
C ALA A 56 -20.39 -29.28 25.09
N SER A 57 -19.20 -28.76 25.37
CA SER A 57 -18.26 -29.32 26.31
C SER A 57 -18.24 -28.51 27.59
N SER A 58 -18.66 -29.18 28.68
CA SER A 58 -18.59 -28.74 30.06
C SER A 58 -17.16 -28.85 30.62
N GLY A 59 -16.78 -27.95 31.51
CA GLY A 59 -15.69 -28.19 32.44
C GLY A 59 -14.79 -27.00 32.71
N GLY A 60 -15.13 -26.21 33.77
CA GLY A 60 -14.21 -25.25 34.35
C GLY A 60 -13.20 -25.92 35.29
N ALA A 61 -12.00 -25.40 35.32
CA ALA A 61 -11.05 -25.63 36.41
C ALA A 61 -10.27 -24.33 36.69
N SER A 62 -10.38 -23.89 37.94
CA SER A 62 -9.63 -22.77 38.48
C SER A 62 -8.18 -23.19 38.74
N LEU A 63 -7.22 -22.31 38.54
CA LEU A 63 -5.84 -22.47 38.99
C LEU A 63 -5.43 -21.25 39.82
N ASP A 64 -5.04 -21.56 41.06
CA ASP A 64 -4.40 -20.68 42.04
C ASP A 64 -2.92 -20.41 41.69
N PRO A 65 -2.35 -19.26 42.04
CA PRO A 65 -0.96 -18.95 41.79
C PRO A 65 -0.09 -19.12 43.05
N ALA A 66 0.88 -20.02 43.02
CA ALA A 66 2.12 -19.88 43.80
C ALA A 66 3.11 -21.03 43.53
N ALA A 67 4.31 -20.73 43.10
CA ALA A 67 5.57 -21.06 43.77
C ALA A 67 6.74 -21.08 42.75
N SER A 68 7.68 -20.21 43.04
CA SER A 68 9.02 -20.16 42.48
C SER A 68 9.89 -21.31 42.97
N SER A 69 10.76 -21.91 42.16
CA SER A 69 12.14 -22.24 42.57
C SER A 69 12.98 -22.66 41.35
N VAL A 70 14.09 -21.97 41.19
CA VAL A 70 15.21 -22.30 40.32
C VAL A 70 15.92 -23.56 40.79
N ARG A 71 16.26 -24.47 39.89
CA ARG A 71 17.39 -25.40 40.03
C ARG A 71 18.08 -25.62 38.67
N ASP A 72 19.41 -25.58 38.77
CA ASP A 72 20.38 -25.74 37.71
C ASP A 72 20.45 -27.14 37.10
N GLY A 73 20.78 -27.16 35.82
CA GLY A 73 21.60 -28.14 35.09
C GLY A 73 20.95 -29.49 34.82
N GLU A 74 20.61 -29.70 33.53
CA GLU A 74 20.86 -30.96 32.84
C GLU A 74 20.58 -30.87 31.36
N HIS A 75 21.53 -31.33 30.58
CA HIS A 75 21.61 -31.83 29.21
C HIS A 75 20.48 -31.55 28.23
N LEU A 76 20.87 -30.85 27.17
CA LEU A 76 20.10 -30.68 25.92
C LEU A 76 20.24 -31.95 25.05
N ASP A 77 19.27 -32.83 25.11
CA ASP A 77 18.97 -33.78 24.05
C ASP A 77 17.48 -34.13 24.10
N ASP A 78 16.84 -34.03 22.94
CA ASP A 78 15.43 -34.36 22.69
C ASP A 78 14.41 -33.20 22.73
N VAL A 79 14.47 -32.28 21.73
CA VAL A 79 13.35 -31.39 21.41
C VAL A 79 12.42 -32.08 20.42
N GLY A 80 11.62 -32.98 20.93
CA GLY A 80 10.46 -33.50 20.21
C GLY A 80 9.43 -32.38 19.99
N ALA A 81 9.24 -31.99 18.74
CA ALA A 81 8.24 -31.01 18.30
C ALA A 81 6.81 -31.44 18.66
N LYS A 82 6.29 -31.03 19.81
CA LYS A 82 4.87 -31.01 20.14
C LYS A 82 4.57 -29.85 21.08
N GLY A 83 4.34 -28.69 20.50
CA GLY A 83 3.79 -27.55 21.18
C GLY A 83 3.13 -26.65 20.14
N SER A 84 1.84 -26.85 19.89
CA SER A 84 1.02 -25.85 19.21
C SER A 84 0.99 -24.61 20.08
N VAL A 85 1.75 -23.58 19.72
CA VAL A 85 1.62 -22.27 20.32
C VAL A 85 0.27 -21.71 19.87
N GLU A 86 -0.73 -21.84 20.70
CA GLU A 86 -2.04 -21.20 20.52
C GLU A 86 -1.85 -19.70 20.81
N VAL A 87 -1.43 -18.94 19.79
CA VAL A 87 -1.39 -17.47 19.84
C VAL A 87 -2.79 -16.97 19.53
N ALA A 88 -3.74 -17.23 20.41
CA ALA A 88 -5.03 -16.59 20.41
C ALA A 88 -5.03 -15.47 21.46
N ARG A 89 -4.34 -14.36 21.17
CA ARG A 89 -4.72 -13.11 21.82
C ARG A 89 -5.84 -12.49 20.98
N PRO A 90 -7.00 -12.13 21.57
CA PRO A 90 -7.93 -11.27 20.89
C PRO A 90 -7.16 -9.99 20.54
N VAL A 91 -6.96 -9.73 19.26
CA VAL A 91 -6.52 -8.42 18.79
C VAL A 91 -7.60 -7.47 19.27
N ALA A 92 -7.30 -6.62 20.26
CA ALA A 92 -8.19 -5.53 20.63
C ALA A 92 -8.57 -4.82 19.33
N GLU A 93 -9.86 -4.59 19.09
CA GLU A 93 -10.29 -3.79 17.95
C GLU A 93 -9.51 -2.48 18.02
N ALA A 94 -8.64 -2.28 17.05
CA ALA A 94 -7.89 -1.04 16.97
C ALA A 94 -8.93 0.08 16.85
N ALA A 95 -8.77 1.15 17.66
CA ALA A 95 -9.65 2.29 17.57
C ALA A 95 -9.75 2.74 16.10
N GLU A 96 -10.97 2.97 15.62
CA GLU A 96 -11.22 3.40 14.26
C GLU A 96 -10.44 4.69 14.00
N TRP A 97 -9.56 4.66 13.00
CA TRP A 97 -8.77 5.84 12.66
C TRP A 97 -9.66 6.89 12.00
N VAL A 98 -9.65 8.09 12.55
CA VAL A 98 -10.37 9.24 12.00
C VAL A 98 -9.37 10.19 11.37
N GLU A 99 -9.59 10.54 10.10
CA GLU A 99 -8.75 11.50 9.39
C GLU A 99 -8.81 12.87 10.06
N LYS A 100 -7.63 13.44 10.34
CA LYS A 100 -7.48 14.80 10.83
C LYS A 100 -6.93 15.68 9.72
N ILE A 101 -7.70 16.66 9.28
CA ILE A 101 -7.27 17.70 8.35
C ILE A 101 -6.60 18.82 9.14
N THR A 102 -5.40 19.19 8.72
CA THR A 102 -4.67 20.33 9.30
C THR A 102 -4.90 21.54 8.41
N GLU A 103 -5.68 22.49 8.89
CA GLU A 103 -5.97 23.73 8.16
C GLU A 103 -4.65 24.43 7.76
N ASP A 104 -4.61 24.98 6.55
CA ASP A 104 -3.52 25.79 6.00
C ASP A 104 -2.14 25.11 5.85
N ARG A 105 -2.02 23.79 6.08
CA ARG A 105 -0.73 23.09 5.93
C ARG A 105 -0.10 23.28 4.56
N PHE A 106 -0.91 23.34 3.50
CA PHE A 106 -0.47 23.55 2.11
C PHE A 106 -0.92 24.92 1.55
N SER A 107 -1.34 25.85 2.39
CA SER A 107 -1.76 27.18 1.96
C SER A 107 -0.66 27.87 1.14
N GLY A 108 -1.01 28.39 -0.04
CA GLY A 108 -0.10 29.04 -0.97
C GLY A 108 0.90 28.11 -1.67
N LYS A 109 0.77 26.79 -1.52
CA LYS A 109 1.62 25.78 -2.16
C LYS A 109 0.94 25.18 -3.38
N THR A 110 1.69 24.99 -4.46
CA THR A 110 1.29 24.22 -5.65
C THR A 110 1.89 22.82 -5.58
N VAL A 111 1.03 21.80 -5.60
CA VAL A 111 1.43 20.40 -5.46
C VAL A 111 0.94 19.59 -6.66
N ILE A 112 1.86 18.92 -7.34
CA ILE A 112 1.53 17.96 -8.40
C ILE A 112 1.34 16.59 -7.76
N VAL A 113 0.21 15.92 -8.05
CA VAL A 113 -0.11 14.57 -7.57
C VAL A 113 -0.43 13.67 -8.74
N THR A 114 0.35 12.63 -8.98
CA THR A 114 0.11 11.65 -10.04
C THR A 114 -0.70 10.45 -9.54
N GLY A 115 -1.46 9.80 -10.45
CA GLY A 115 -2.40 8.74 -10.07
C GLY A 115 -3.61 9.29 -9.29
N ALA A 116 -3.93 10.58 -9.47
CA ALA A 116 -4.94 11.30 -8.70
C ALA A 116 -6.40 10.90 -9.01
N GLY A 117 -6.61 10.10 -10.04
CA GLY A 117 -7.95 9.62 -10.41
C GLY A 117 -8.50 8.55 -9.46
N SER A 118 -7.67 7.85 -8.68
CA SER A 118 -8.14 6.78 -7.80
C SER A 118 -7.18 6.49 -6.63
N GLY A 119 -7.63 5.66 -5.67
CA GLY A 119 -6.81 5.09 -4.61
C GLY A 119 -5.97 6.11 -3.84
N ILE A 120 -4.70 5.78 -3.60
CA ILE A 120 -3.77 6.59 -2.80
C ILE A 120 -3.57 7.99 -3.41
N GLY A 121 -3.49 8.10 -4.75
CA GLY A 121 -3.33 9.39 -5.43
C GLY A 121 -4.51 10.33 -5.20
N ARG A 122 -5.74 9.82 -5.37
CA ARG A 122 -6.97 10.58 -5.12
C ARG A 122 -7.09 11.02 -3.65
N ALA A 123 -6.83 10.12 -2.73
CA ALA A 123 -6.85 10.43 -1.29
C ALA A 123 -5.81 11.51 -0.93
N THR A 124 -4.58 11.40 -1.46
CA THR A 124 -3.52 12.38 -1.25
C THR A 124 -3.88 13.74 -1.83
N ALA A 125 -4.37 13.78 -3.07
CA ALA A 125 -4.81 15.00 -3.74
C ALA A 125 -5.96 15.69 -2.98
N SER A 126 -6.97 14.89 -2.56
CA SER A 126 -8.09 15.36 -1.74
C SER A 126 -7.60 15.98 -0.42
N ARG A 127 -6.70 15.28 0.28
CA ARG A 127 -6.17 15.78 1.56
C ARG A 127 -5.40 17.08 1.39
N ILE A 128 -4.49 17.18 0.41
CA ILE A 128 -3.72 18.41 0.13
C ILE A 128 -4.66 19.57 -0.20
N ALA A 129 -5.68 19.35 -1.03
CA ALA A 129 -6.63 20.39 -1.39
C ALA A 129 -7.45 20.88 -0.17
N ARG A 130 -7.91 19.96 0.69
CA ARG A 130 -8.61 20.28 1.95
C ARG A 130 -7.71 20.95 2.98
N GLU A 131 -6.40 20.76 2.89
CA GLU A 131 -5.39 21.43 3.72
C GLU A 131 -4.86 22.73 3.07
N GLY A 132 -5.61 23.30 2.11
CA GLY A 132 -5.40 24.66 1.53
C GLY A 132 -4.48 24.72 0.31
N GLY A 133 -4.01 23.59 -0.22
CA GLY A 133 -3.11 23.54 -1.36
C GLY A 133 -3.82 23.68 -2.72
N ARG A 134 -3.11 24.25 -3.71
CA ARG A 134 -3.45 24.13 -5.12
C ARG A 134 -2.93 22.79 -5.64
N VAL A 135 -3.82 21.93 -6.11
CA VAL A 135 -3.48 20.59 -6.59
C VAL A 135 -3.54 20.53 -8.11
N ILE A 136 -2.45 20.08 -8.74
CA ILE A 136 -2.43 19.63 -10.12
C ILE A 136 -2.60 18.12 -10.11
N ALA A 137 -3.83 17.66 -10.31
CA ALA A 137 -4.23 16.27 -10.28
C ALA A 137 -3.96 15.61 -11.64
N VAL A 138 -3.08 14.62 -11.69
CA VAL A 138 -2.65 13.94 -12.91
C VAL A 138 -3.06 12.48 -12.89
N ASP A 139 -3.71 12.01 -13.94
CA ASP A 139 -4.04 10.60 -14.17
C ASP A 139 -4.16 10.32 -15.68
N ILE A 140 -4.07 9.07 -16.08
CA ILE A 140 -4.30 8.69 -17.47
C ILE A 140 -5.80 8.77 -17.84
N SER A 141 -6.71 8.69 -16.86
CA SER A 141 -8.16 8.75 -17.07
C SER A 141 -8.70 10.15 -16.76
N LEU A 142 -9.09 10.88 -17.83
CA LEU A 142 -9.77 12.15 -17.68
C LEU A 142 -11.09 12.02 -16.92
N GLU A 143 -11.86 10.96 -17.19
CA GLU A 143 -13.16 10.70 -16.56
C GLU A 143 -13.03 10.64 -15.01
N ARG A 144 -12.06 9.88 -14.49
CA ARG A 144 -11.82 9.79 -13.03
C ARG A 144 -11.34 11.10 -12.44
N LEU A 145 -10.56 11.88 -13.18
CA LEU A 145 -10.11 13.20 -12.74
C LEU A 145 -11.27 14.21 -12.65
N GLU A 146 -12.17 14.21 -13.63
CA GLU A 146 -13.33 15.10 -13.62
C GLU A 146 -14.34 14.71 -12.54
N GLU A 147 -14.55 13.41 -12.30
CA GLU A 147 -15.32 12.91 -11.17
C GLU A 147 -14.72 13.39 -9.83
N PHE A 148 -13.40 13.24 -9.67
CA PHE A 148 -12.69 13.70 -8.49
C PHE A 148 -12.87 15.20 -8.26
N LYS A 149 -12.61 16.02 -9.27
CA LYS A 149 -12.77 17.48 -9.21
C LYS A 149 -14.21 17.88 -8.88
N SER A 150 -15.18 17.22 -9.52
CA SER A 150 -16.61 17.49 -9.29
C SER A 150 -17.07 17.12 -7.89
N SER A 151 -16.39 16.17 -7.23
CA SER A 151 -16.68 15.81 -5.83
C SER A 151 -16.21 16.84 -4.81
N LEU A 152 -15.34 17.79 -5.21
CA LEU A 152 -14.74 18.82 -4.35
C LEU A 152 -14.72 20.19 -5.06
N PRO A 153 -15.89 20.73 -5.46
CA PRO A 153 -15.98 21.87 -6.38
C PRO A 153 -15.41 23.18 -5.81
N GLU A 154 -15.38 23.32 -4.49
CA GLU A 154 -14.89 24.53 -3.81
C GLU A 154 -13.36 24.53 -3.60
N LEU A 155 -12.68 23.41 -3.91
CA LEU A 155 -11.25 23.29 -3.69
C LEU A 155 -10.44 23.60 -4.96
N ASN A 156 -9.22 24.07 -4.77
CA ASN A 156 -8.33 24.49 -5.86
C ASN A 156 -7.67 23.25 -6.51
N ILE A 157 -8.40 22.59 -7.41
CA ILE A 157 -7.97 21.39 -8.13
C ILE A 157 -8.02 21.65 -9.64
N GLU A 158 -6.87 21.51 -10.30
CA GLU A 158 -6.74 21.47 -11.74
C GLU A 158 -6.39 20.06 -12.20
N VAL A 159 -6.98 19.60 -13.29
CA VAL A 159 -6.82 18.25 -13.80
C VAL A 159 -6.01 18.22 -15.09
N VAL A 160 -5.10 17.26 -15.20
CA VAL A 160 -4.33 17.01 -16.43
C VAL A 160 -4.36 15.51 -16.71
N ALA A 161 -5.06 15.13 -17.77
CA ALA A 161 -5.05 13.75 -18.25
C ALA A 161 -3.77 13.51 -19.09
N GLY A 162 -3.00 12.46 -18.74
CA GLY A 162 -1.80 12.14 -19.50
C GLY A 162 -0.98 10.99 -18.91
N ASP A 163 -0.17 10.41 -19.78
CA ASP A 163 0.83 9.40 -19.41
C ASP A 163 2.09 10.10 -18.89
N ILE A 164 2.46 9.85 -17.66
CA ILE A 164 3.67 10.40 -17.03
C ILE A 164 4.98 9.95 -17.71
N ALA A 165 4.94 8.90 -18.52
CA ALA A 165 6.07 8.44 -19.31
C ALA A 165 6.21 9.18 -20.67
N SER A 166 5.20 9.98 -21.08
CA SER A 166 5.23 10.82 -22.27
C SER A 166 5.88 12.18 -22.00
N ASP A 167 6.89 12.57 -22.79
CA ASP A 167 7.53 13.88 -22.65
C ASP A 167 6.56 15.03 -22.93
N GLU A 168 5.62 14.85 -23.87
CA GLU A 168 4.59 15.82 -24.19
C GLU A 168 3.63 16.05 -23.01
N ASN A 169 3.16 14.96 -22.38
CA ASN A 169 2.27 15.08 -21.22
C ASN A 169 3.00 15.64 -20.00
N VAL A 170 4.27 15.29 -19.78
CA VAL A 170 5.10 15.91 -18.75
C VAL A 170 5.21 17.41 -18.97
N ALA A 171 5.45 17.88 -20.21
CA ALA A 171 5.50 19.30 -20.52
C ALA A 171 4.16 20.00 -20.23
N GLN A 172 3.02 19.37 -20.57
CA GLN A 172 1.68 19.88 -20.26
C GLN A 172 1.44 19.99 -18.75
N ILE A 173 1.85 18.97 -17.96
CA ILE A 173 1.74 18.99 -16.49
C ILE A 173 2.50 20.19 -15.93
N ILE A 174 3.76 20.39 -16.37
CA ILE A 174 4.60 21.50 -15.91
C ILE A 174 4.01 22.86 -16.32
N GLN A 175 3.47 22.97 -17.52
CA GLN A 175 2.82 24.19 -17.99
C GLN A 175 1.59 24.54 -17.15
N THR A 176 0.75 23.56 -16.83
CA THR A 176 -0.43 23.74 -15.97
C THR A 176 -0.03 24.13 -14.55
N ALA A 177 1.03 23.50 -13.99
CA ALA A 177 1.53 23.84 -12.68
C ALA A 177 2.06 25.28 -12.58
N GLY A 178 2.63 25.79 -13.66
CA GLY A 178 3.15 27.16 -13.76
C GLY A 178 4.59 27.28 -13.26
N GLU A 179 4.95 28.51 -12.82
CA GLU A 179 6.33 28.79 -12.44
C GLU A 179 6.72 28.26 -11.07
N LYS A 180 5.79 28.29 -10.13
CA LYS A 180 6.05 27.85 -8.75
C LYS A 180 5.47 26.44 -8.52
N ILE A 181 6.35 25.50 -8.20
CA ILE A 181 5.99 24.11 -7.86
C ILE A 181 6.64 23.80 -6.50
N ASP A 182 5.82 23.71 -5.46
CA ASP A 182 6.31 23.52 -4.08
C ASP A 182 6.52 22.03 -3.76
N ALA A 183 5.70 21.15 -4.33
CA ALA A 183 5.82 19.72 -4.05
C ALA A 183 5.38 18.83 -5.21
N LEU A 184 5.90 17.59 -5.22
CA LEU A 184 5.56 16.52 -6.16
C LEU A 184 5.28 15.23 -5.39
N ALA A 185 4.09 14.66 -5.57
CA ALA A 185 3.74 13.31 -5.14
C ALA A 185 3.70 12.37 -6.35
N ASN A 186 4.75 11.58 -6.55
CA ASN A 186 4.83 10.54 -7.56
C ASN A 186 4.13 9.28 -7.06
N ILE A 187 2.82 9.16 -7.33
CA ILE A 187 1.98 8.06 -6.83
C ILE A 187 1.57 7.11 -7.94
N ALA A 188 1.43 7.59 -9.18
CA ALA A 188 1.09 6.76 -10.31
C ALA A 188 2.02 5.54 -10.43
N GLY A 189 1.44 4.39 -10.64
CA GLY A 189 2.16 3.14 -10.81
C GLY A 189 1.23 1.99 -11.14
N ILE A 190 1.79 0.94 -11.70
CA ILE A 190 1.06 -0.28 -12.08
C ILE A 190 1.75 -1.51 -11.52
N MET A 191 0.96 -2.55 -11.25
CA MET A 191 1.46 -3.88 -10.86
C MET A 191 1.95 -4.68 -12.06
N ASP A 192 2.75 -5.70 -11.77
CA ASP A 192 3.01 -6.81 -12.69
C ASP A 192 1.98 -7.94 -12.50
N ASN A 193 2.24 -9.07 -13.16
CA ASN A 193 1.36 -10.24 -13.11
C ASN A 193 1.81 -11.25 -12.04
N MET A 194 2.52 -10.84 -11.01
CA MET A 194 3.03 -11.70 -9.93
C MET A 194 3.80 -12.92 -10.45
N THR A 195 4.76 -12.69 -11.36
CA THR A 195 5.55 -13.73 -11.98
C THR A 195 7.03 -13.69 -11.54
N PRO A 196 7.69 -14.86 -11.40
CA PRO A 196 9.13 -14.93 -11.20
C PRO A 196 9.87 -14.55 -12.50
N VAL A 197 11.19 -14.33 -12.42
CA VAL A 197 12.00 -13.77 -13.52
C VAL A 197 11.94 -14.56 -14.82
N HIS A 198 11.80 -15.89 -14.78
CA HIS A 198 11.76 -16.73 -15.98
C HIS A 198 10.38 -16.79 -16.66
N GLU A 199 9.34 -16.26 -16.02
CA GLU A 199 7.97 -16.20 -16.53
C GLU A 199 7.52 -14.78 -16.88
N VAL A 200 8.28 -13.74 -16.49
CA VAL A 200 7.93 -12.37 -16.84
C VAL A 200 8.18 -12.13 -18.33
N SER A 201 7.16 -11.61 -19.04
CA SER A 201 7.34 -11.24 -20.44
C SER A 201 8.02 -9.88 -20.59
N ASP A 202 8.70 -9.67 -21.73
CA ASP A 202 9.34 -8.39 -22.07
C ASP A 202 8.32 -7.22 -22.11
N GLU A 203 7.08 -7.52 -22.51
CA GLU A 203 5.99 -6.55 -22.53
C GLU A 203 5.62 -6.08 -21.11
N VAL A 204 5.40 -7.03 -20.18
CA VAL A 204 5.09 -6.72 -18.77
C VAL A 204 6.25 -5.98 -18.13
N TRP A 205 7.48 -6.46 -18.33
CA TRP A 205 8.70 -5.82 -17.83
C TRP A 205 8.80 -4.37 -18.32
N SER A 206 8.73 -4.16 -19.64
CA SER A 206 8.88 -2.84 -20.23
C SER A 206 7.78 -1.87 -19.80
N ARG A 207 6.53 -2.33 -19.75
CA ARG A 207 5.39 -1.53 -19.30
C ARG A 207 5.55 -1.09 -17.85
N VAL A 208 5.90 -2.01 -16.94
CA VAL A 208 6.06 -1.71 -15.50
C VAL A 208 7.23 -0.76 -15.27
N MET A 209 8.38 -1.01 -15.91
CA MET A 209 9.54 -0.13 -15.81
C MET A 209 9.26 1.26 -16.39
N ASN A 210 8.57 1.33 -17.52
CA ASN A 210 8.25 2.62 -18.17
C ASN A 210 7.36 3.50 -17.28
N VAL A 211 6.28 2.95 -16.72
CA VAL A 211 5.37 3.73 -15.88
C VAL A 211 6.03 4.02 -14.52
N ASN A 212 6.47 2.98 -13.80
CA ASN A 212 6.87 3.12 -12.41
C ASN A 212 8.23 3.86 -12.24
N VAL A 213 9.15 3.67 -13.17
CA VAL A 213 10.52 4.20 -13.05
C VAL A 213 10.73 5.40 -14.00
N VAL A 214 10.50 5.19 -15.31
CA VAL A 214 10.77 6.25 -16.30
C VAL A 214 9.83 7.43 -16.10
N GLY A 215 8.54 7.20 -15.86
CA GLY A 215 7.57 8.26 -15.56
C GLY A 215 7.94 9.06 -14.31
N THR A 216 8.24 8.38 -13.20
CA THR A 216 8.74 9.02 -11.98
C THR A 216 9.98 9.87 -12.24
N MET A 217 10.98 9.33 -12.93
CA MET A 217 12.22 10.02 -13.27
C MET A 217 11.97 11.25 -14.15
N LYS A 218 11.12 11.12 -15.18
CA LYS A 218 10.81 12.24 -16.10
C LYS A 218 10.19 13.43 -15.38
N LEU A 219 9.21 13.19 -14.50
CA LEU A 219 8.61 14.25 -13.69
C LEU A 219 9.63 14.91 -12.76
N MET A 220 10.42 14.12 -12.03
CA MET A 220 11.49 14.67 -11.19
C MET A 220 12.46 15.52 -12.00
N ARG A 221 12.93 15.02 -13.17
CA ARG A 221 13.84 15.73 -14.06
C ARG A 221 13.26 17.07 -14.57
N ALA A 222 11.97 17.12 -14.82
CA ALA A 222 11.32 18.34 -15.31
C ALA A 222 11.07 19.37 -14.20
N ILE A 223 10.84 18.93 -12.95
CA ILE A 223 10.44 19.80 -11.84
C ILE A 223 11.65 20.30 -11.04
N VAL A 224 12.66 19.47 -10.84
CA VAL A 224 13.82 19.81 -10.02
C VAL A 224 14.52 21.11 -10.44
N PRO A 225 14.70 21.46 -11.71
CA PRO A 225 15.29 22.76 -12.07
C PRO A 225 14.51 23.97 -11.56
N LYS A 226 13.16 23.90 -11.52
CA LYS A 226 12.32 24.94 -10.93
C LYS A 226 12.50 25.00 -9.41
N MET A 227 12.52 23.87 -8.73
CA MET A 227 12.74 23.80 -7.28
C MET A 227 14.14 24.29 -6.90
N LEU A 228 15.18 24.01 -7.71
CA LEU A 228 16.53 24.56 -7.51
C LEU A 228 16.56 26.07 -7.62
N SER A 229 15.86 26.64 -8.61
CA SER A 229 15.72 28.10 -8.76
C SER A 229 14.95 28.73 -7.60
N GLN A 230 13.97 28.03 -7.04
CA GLN A 230 13.20 28.44 -5.88
C GLN A 230 13.97 28.26 -4.55
N GLN A 231 15.03 27.45 -4.54
CA GLN A 231 15.74 27.00 -3.34
C GLN A 231 14.79 26.32 -2.33
N SER A 232 13.77 25.69 -2.81
CA SER A 232 12.72 25.03 -2.01
C SER A 232 12.00 23.98 -2.82
N GLY A 233 11.68 22.84 -2.22
CA GLY A 233 10.88 21.80 -2.85
C GLY A 233 10.77 20.54 -2.00
N SER A 234 9.67 19.81 -2.16
CA SER A 234 9.48 18.52 -1.51
C SER A 234 8.96 17.48 -2.50
N ILE A 235 9.66 16.36 -2.62
CA ILE A 235 9.29 15.25 -3.50
C ILE A 235 9.05 14.00 -2.65
N VAL A 236 7.89 13.37 -2.85
CA VAL A 236 7.61 12.05 -2.28
C VAL A 236 7.31 11.07 -3.39
N ASN A 237 8.10 10.02 -3.48
CA ASN A 237 7.92 8.92 -4.40
C ASN A 237 7.20 7.75 -3.70
N ILE A 238 6.26 7.09 -4.38
CA ILE A 238 5.64 5.88 -3.85
C ILE A 238 6.40 4.65 -4.35
N THR A 239 7.08 4.01 -3.39
CA THR A 239 7.64 2.67 -3.58
C THR A 239 6.62 1.62 -3.14
N SER A 240 7.00 0.61 -2.39
CA SER A 240 6.15 -0.49 -1.89
C SER A 240 6.95 -1.32 -0.91
N GLU A 241 6.29 -2.19 -0.16
CA GLU A 241 6.91 -3.37 0.46
C GLU A 241 7.80 -4.14 -0.54
N ALA A 242 7.36 -4.25 -1.80
CA ALA A 242 8.15 -4.84 -2.88
C ALA A 242 9.44 -4.08 -3.22
N GLY A 243 9.60 -2.85 -2.75
CA GLY A 243 10.87 -2.10 -2.84
C GLY A 243 11.81 -2.38 -1.68
N LEU A 244 11.32 -3.00 -0.60
CA LEU A 244 12.09 -3.32 0.60
C LEU A 244 12.52 -4.80 0.63
N ARG A 245 11.73 -5.68 0.02
CA ARG A 245 11.94 -7.14 -0.01
C ARG A 245 11.41 -7.76 -1.31
N GLY A 246 11.87 -8.97 -1.64
CA GLY A 246 11.49 -9.67 -2.87
C GLY A 246 10.19 -10.48 -2.80
N SER A 247 9.52 -10.54 -1.64
CA SER A 247 8.39 -11.45 -1.42
C SER A 247 7.00 -10.82 -1.64
N ALA A 248 6.92 -9.51 -1.85
CA ALA A 248 5.65 -8.78 -1.87
C ALA A 248 5.01 -8.64 -3.26
N ALA A 249 5.77 -8.85 -4.34
CA ALA A 249 5.28 -8.76 -5.72
C ALA A 249 6.19 -9.54 -6.68
N GLY A 250 5.79 -9.65 -7.95
CA GLY A 250 6.56 -10.30 -8.99
C GLY A 250 7.85 -9.56 -9.36
N ALA A 251 8.63 -10.14 -10.27
CA ALA A 251 9.99 -9.68 -10.58
C ALA A 251 10.04 -8.25 -11.14
N ALA A 252 9.14 -7.91 -12.06
CA ALA A 252 9.15 -6.59 -12.71
C ALA A 252 8.76 -5.47 -11.73
N TYR A 253 7.70 -5.68 -10.96
CA TYR A 253 7.25 -4.69 -9.97
C TYR A 253 8.28 -4.52 -8.86
N THR A 254 8.81 -5.62 -8.31
CA THR A 254 9.86 -5.61 -7.30
C THR A 254 11.08 -4.82 -7.78
N ALA A 255 11.58 -5.10 -8.99
CA ALA A 255 12.70 -4.37 -9.57
C ALA A 255 12.39 -2.87 -9.72
N SER A 256 11.17 -2.53 -10.22
CA SER A 256 10.76 -1.14 -10.40
C SER A 256 10.73 -0.36 -9.08
N LYS A 257 10.21 -0.97 -8.01
CA LYS A 257 10.10 -0.29 -6.70
C LYS A 257 11.44 -0.16 -5.97
N HIS A 258 12.38 -1.09 -6.17
CA HIS A 258 13.78 -0.91 -5.77
C HIS A 258 14.47 0.22 -6.55
N ALA A 259 14.20 0.33 -7.86
CA ALA A 259 14.74 1.43 -8.68
C ALA A 259 14.24 2.81 -8.18
N VAL A 260 12.97 2.92 -7.79
CA VAL A 260 12.41 4.16 -7.18
C VAL A 260 13.10 4.51 -5.86
N ILE A 261 13.46 3.52 -5.03
CA ILE A 261 14.26 3.74 -3.82
C ILE A 261 15.65 4.29 -4.20
N GLY A 262 16.29 3.71 -5.21
CA GLY A 262 17.56 4.18 -5.73
C GLY A 262 17.52 5.65 -6.21
N LEU A 263 16.49 5.99 -7.01
CA LEU A 263 16.24 7.37 -7.45
C LEU A 263 16.03 8.33 -6.27
N THR A 264 15.25 7.92 -5.27
CA THR A 264 14.97 8.73 -4.09
C THR A 264 16.25 9.06 -3.33
N LYS A 265 17.06 8.05 -3.00
CA LYS A 265 18.30 8.22 -2.24
C LYS A 265 19.35 9.01 -3.00
N SER A 266 19.52 8.72 -4.30
CA SER A 266 20.47 9.44 -5.16
C SER A 266 20.11 10.92 -5.28
N SER A 267 18.80 11.22 -5.48
CA SER A 267 18.31 12.61 -5.58
C SER A 267 18.42 13.35 -4.23
N ALA A 268 18.06 12.70 -3.13
CA ALA A 268 18.19 13.28 -1.79
C ALA A 268 19.64 13.70 -1.50
N PHE A 269 20.61 12.84 -1.83
CA PHE A 269 22.03 13.15 -1.71
C PHE A 269 22.45 14.31 -2.62
N ALA A 270 22.07 14.24 -3.90
CA ALA A 270 22.48 15.22 -4.91
C ALA A 270 21.96 16.64 -4.60
N TYR A 271 20.78 16.75 -3.98
CA TYR A 271 20.16 18.06 -3.68
C TYR A 271 20.30 18.49 -2.21
N THR A 272 21.16 17.82 -1.44
CA THR A 272 21.44 18.23 -0.05
C THR A 272 21.94 19.67 -0.02
N GLY A 273 21.37 20.49 0.87
CA GLY A 273 21.72 21.90 1.04
C GLY A 273 21.10 22.87 0.02
N THR A 274 20.30 22.38 -0.93
CA THR A 274 19.61 23.23 -1.93
C THR A 274 18.20 23.67 -1.52
N GLY A 275 17.70 23.23 -0.36
CA GLY A 275 16.32 23.43 0.08
C GLY A 275 15.34 22.39 -0.48
N ILE A 276 15.80 21.41 -1.26
CA ILE A 276 14.96 20.34 -1.82
C ILE A 276 15.10 19.09 -0.96
N ARG A 277 13.96 18.46 -0.62
CA ARG A 277 13.91 17.15 0.05
C ARG A 277 13.28 16.11 -0.88
N VAL A 278 13.84 14.92 -0.88
CA VAL A 278 13.33 13.80 -1.67
C VAL A 278 13.20 12.58 -0.76
N ASN A 279 11.98 12.12 -0.53
CA ASN A 279 11.68 10.98 0.32
C ASN A 279 10.80 9.96 -0.44
N ALA A 280 10.61 8.79 0.14
CA ALA A 280 9.65 7.82 -0.37
C ALA A 280 8.80 7.23 0.75
N VAL A 281 7.57 6.85 0.41
CA VAL A 281 6.71 6.00 1.24
C VAL A 281 6.67 4.62 0.62
N ALA A 282 6.78 3.59 1.46
CA ALA A 282 6.66 2.18 1.09
C ALA A 282 5.36 1.60 1.66
N PRO A 283 4.25 1.62 0.91
CA PRO A 283 2.99 1.04 1.35
C PRO A 283 3.06 -0.48 1.48
N GLY A 284 2.33 -1.01 2.48
CA GLY A 284 1.94 -2.41 2.54
C GLY A 284 0.68 -2.71 1.72
N GLY A 285 -0.19 -3.58 2.22
CA GLY A 285 -1.51 -3.83 1.63
C GLY A 285 -2.43 -2.62 1.80
N VAL A 286 -2.96 -2.11 0.69
CA VAL A 286 -3.91 -0.98 0.67
C VAL A 286 -5.11 -1.36 -0.16
N ALA A 287 -6.31 -1.13 0.39
CA ALA A 287 -7.56 -1.32 -0.34
C ALA A 287 -7.68 -0.23 -1.42
N THR A 288 -7.34 -0.58 -2.66
CA THR A 288 -7.40 0.29 -3.84
C THR A 288 -7.94 -0.49 -5.03
N ASN A 289 -8.12 0.19 -6.17
CA ASN A 289 -8.53 -0.43 -7.43
C ASN A 289 -7.38 -1.22 -8.12
N ILE A 290 -6.20 -1.30 -7.53
CA ILE A 290 -5.09 -2.10 -8.06
C ILE A 290 -5.29 -3.55 -7.62
N GLU A 291 -5.59 -4.40 -8.60
CA GLU A 291 -5.74 -5.84 -8.38
C GLU A 291 -4.41 -6.56 -8.68
N ALA A 292 -4.03 -7.49 -7.78
CA ALA A 292 -2.91 -8.39 -8.03
C ALA A 292 -3.40 -9.58 -8.86
N LYS A 293 -2.86 -9.73 -10.07
CA LYS A 293 -3.11 -10.88 -10.93
C LYS A 293 -1.97 -11.88 -10.77
N PHE A 294 -2.30 -13.10 -10.39
CA PHE A 294 -1.31 -14.18 -10.20
C PHE A 294 -1.30 -15.10 -11.43
N ASP A 295 -0.38 -14.84 -12.36
CA ASP A 295 -0.22 -15.67 -13.56
C ASP A 295 0.73 -16.87 -13.34
N SER A 296 1.48 -16.92 -12.22
CA SER A 296 2.39 -17.98 -11.86
C SER A 296 1.90 -18.81 -10.66
N PRO A 297 1.65 -20.12 -10.84
CA PRO A 297 1.37 -21.00 -9.70
C PRO A 297 2.53 -21.11 -8.72
N LEU A 298 3.78 -21.07 -9.21
CA LEU A 298 4.98 -21.10 -8.38
C LEU A 298 5.04 -19.86 -7.47
N PHE A 299 4.79 -18.67 -8.05
CA PHE A 299 4.83 -17.44 -7.27
C PHE A 299 3.68 -17.39 -6.26
N LEU A 300 2.48 -17.83 -6.64
CA LEU A 300 1.32 -17.88 -5.75
C LEU A 300 1.58 -18.75 -4.51
N ASP A 301 2.19 -19.93 -4.69
CA ASP A 301 2.57 -20.81 -3.58
C ASP A 301 3.55 -20.12 -2.62
N ARG A 302 4.58 -19.46 -3.14
CA ARG A 302 5.57 -18.72 -2.36
C ARG A 302 5.01 -17.48 -1.69
N PHE A 303 4.14 -16.74 -2.38
CA PHE A 303 3.47 -15.57 -1.82
C PHE A 303 2.59 -15.94 -0.60
N GLY A 304 2.03 -17.15 -0.58
CA GLY A 304 1.28 -17.66 0.58
C GLY A 304 2.07 -17.62 1.89
N VAL A 305 3.37 -17.85 1.84
CA VAL A 305 4.26 -17.75 3.02
C VAL A 305 4.42 -16.30 3.46
N ALA A 306 4.70 -15.39 2.53
CA ALA A 306 4.88 -13.97 2.82
C ALA A 306 3.59 -13.30 3.32
N SER A 307 2.45 -13.70 2.76
CA SER A 307 1.14 -13.17 3.13
C SER A 307 0.65 -13.63 4.51
N ALA A 308 1.21 -14.70 5.07
CA ALA A 308 0.83 -15.19 6.40
C ALA A 308 1.09 -14.17 7.52
N VAL A 309 2.08 -13.31 7.35
CA VAL A 309 2.46 -12.24 8.30
C VAL A 309 2.00 -10.86 7.83
N MET A 310 1.28 -10.77 6.72
CA MET A 310 0.80 -9.49 6.19
C MET A 310 -0.34 -8.95 7.05
N PRO A 311 -0.26 -7.70 7.55
CA PRO A 311 -1.36 -7.04 8.24
C PRO A 311 -2.61 -6.91 7.35
N ALA A 312 -3.75 -6.66 7.97
CA ALA A 312 -4.96 -6.32 7.23
C ALA A 312 -4.70 -5.09 6.33
N PRO A 313 -5.21 -5.06 5.09
CA PRO A 313 -5.07 -3.90 4.23
C PRO A 313 -5.65 -2.65 4.90
N THR A 314 -4.91 -1.54 4.79
CA THR A 314 -5.37 -0.22 5.24
C THR A 314 -6.12 0.53 4.13
N THR A 315 -6.66 1.71 4.43
CA THR A 315 -7.32 2.57 3.44
C THR A 315 -6.33 3.55 2.79
N ALA A 316 -6.71 4.10 1.64
CA ALA A 316 -5.92 5.09 0.92
C ALA A 316 -5.71 6.38 1.75
N ASP A 317 -6.68 6.78 2.57
CA ASP A 317 -6.62 7.98 3.40
C ASP A 317 -5.54 7.89 4.50
N VAL A 318 -5.33 6.68 5.06
CA VAL A 318 -4.24 6.42 6.01
C VAL A 318 -2.87 6.64 5.35
N LEU A 319 -2.72 6.17 4.10
CA LEU A 319 -1.48 6.41 3.33
C LEU A 319 -1.30 7.89 2.98
N ALA A 320 -2.38 8.59 2.64
CA ALA A 320 -2.34 10.03 2.36
C ALA A 320 -1.79 10.82 3.56
N ALA A 321 -2.07 10.39 4.80
CA ALA A 321 -1.50 11.02 6.00
C ALA A 321 0.04 10.93 6.05
N SER A 322 0.60 9.75 5.75
CA SER A 322 2.06 9.55 5.70
C SER A 322 2.71 10.35 4.57
N ILE A 323 2.05 10.42 3.40
CA ILE A 323 2.55 11.13 2.22
C ILE A 323 2.54 12.64 2.46
N THR A 324 1.42 13.18 2.94
CA THR A 324 1.29 14.63 3.20
C THR A 324 2.20 15.10 4.33
N PHE A 325 2.48 14.29 5.34
CA PHE A 325 3.51 14.56 6.34
C PHE A 325 4.88 14.77 5.69
N LEU A 326 5.33 13.86 4.83
CA LEU A 326 6.63 13.98 4.16
C LEU A 326 6.68 15.11 3.12
N LEU A 327 5.55 15.50 2.52
CA LEU A 327 5.47 16.65 1.60
C LEU A 327 5.50 17.98 2.33
N SER A 328 4.97 18.04 3.55
CA SER A 328 4.83 19.26 4.33
C SER A 328 6.13 19.71 5.01
N ASP A 329 6.09 20.91 5.59
CA ASP A 329 7.20 21.48 6.35
C ASP A 329 7.41 20.79 7.72
N ASP A 330 6.44 19.94 8.17
CA ASP A 330 6.59 19.13 9.38
C ASP A 330 7.77 18.13 9.27
N SER A 331 8.19 17.80 8.05
CA SER A 331 9.30 16.90 7.76
C SER A 331 10.57 17.62 7.27
N VAL A 332 10.78 18.87 7.65
CA VAL A 332 11.89 19.74 7.18
C VAL A 332 13.27 19.11 7.30
N ASN A 333 13.51 18.28 8.29
CA ASN A 333 14.80 17.59 8.52
C ASN A 333 14.83 16.14 8.01
N ILE A 334 13.83 15.73 7.22
CA ILE A 334 13.74 14.37 6.67
C ILE A 334 14.06 14.42 5.18
N ASN A 335 15.20 13.83 4.78
CA ASN A 335 15.65 13.76 3.40
C ASN A 335 16.32 12.40 3.12
N GLY A 336 15.91 11.72 2.06
CA GLY A 336 16.38 10.37 1.70
C GLY A 336 15.73 9.23 2.49
N ALA A 337 14.72 9.50 3.28
CA ALA A 337 13.99 8.47 4.01
C ALA A 337 13.15 7.59 3.07
N ILE A 338 13.13 6.29 3.39
CA ILE A 338 12.17 5.34 2.83
C ILE A 338 11.28 4.93 4.01
N LEU A 339 10.10 5.50 4.08
CA LEU A 339 9.16 5.33 5.19
C LEU A 339 8.23 4.15 4.93
N PRO A 340 8.37 3.00 5.61
CA PRO A 340 7.35 1.96 5.58
C PRO A 340 6.04 2.50 6.17
N SER A 341 4.93 2.31 5.44
CA SER A 341 3.59 2.61 5.90
C SER A 341 2.72 1.39 5.61
N ASP A 342 2.93 0.33 6.38
CA ASP A 342 2.63 -1.05 6.04
C ASP A 342 2.02 -1.86 7.21
N GLY A 343 1.70 -1.19 8.33
CA GLY A 343 1.18 -1.83 9.53
C GLY A 343 2.19 -2.74 10.25
N GLY A 344 3.50 -2.56 9.97
CA GLY A 344 4.58 -3.36 10.57
C GLY A 344 4.97 -4.60 9.75
N TRP A 345 4.46 -4.74 8.52
CA TRP A 345 4.80 -5.88 7.65
C TRP A 345 6.31 -5.97 7.36
N SER A 346 7.01 -4.84 7.20
CA SER A 346 8.45 -4.79 6.98
C SER A 346 9.29 -5.06 8.23
N ALA A 347 8.69 -5.10 9.40
CA ALA A 347 9.39 -5.34 10.67
C ALA A 347 9.64 -6.83 10.98
N VAL A 348 9.20 -7.75 10.11
CA VAL A 348 9.36 -9.21 10.24
C VAL A 348 10.33 -9.78 9.21
#